data_93f54957e634bc5210a093868509d744
#
_entry.id   93f54957e634bc5210a093868509d744
#
_cell.length_a   1.000
_cell.length_b   1.000
_cell.length_c   1.000
_cell.angle_alpha   90.00
_cell.angle_beta   90.00
_cell.angle_gamma   90.00
#
_symmetry.space_group_name_H-M   'P 1'
#
loop_
_entity.id
_entity.type
_entity.pdbx_description
1 polymer ?
#
loop_
_entity_poly.entity_id
_entity_poly.type
_entity_poly.pdbx_seq_one_letter_code
_entity_poly.pdbx_strand_id
1 'polypeptide(L)'
;MFELSSEVPFLWRLSAERSDGYCSVSMVVPCPPDTKVRDLTIETDVQSLSSDSTRSVSEETLEWNQEDVDLFLRLINRRQLEVNQPLAETVRVDLTDPEVVEIINVVAAAGFGVAFTSYGLLQHASGSLPVYQFDVGSLASINTVDGFKSCIVVDIDDDDVVCVMLEDVEVRSDIEHDHLSRHDLLLVKQIDILHPDFAERRCRPTGRPLH
;
A
#
# COMPACT_ATOMS: atom_id res chain seq x y z
N MET A 1 -14.21 -15.68 -7.52
CA MET A 1 -14.95 -14.68 -6.73
C MET A 1 -15.10 -15.24 -5.34
N PHE A 2 -14.50 -14.60 -4.34
CA PHE A 2 -14.53 -15.02 -2.95
C PHE A 2 -15.50 -14.11 -2.19
N GLU A 3 -16.26 -14.68 -1.28
CA GLU A 3 -17.15 -13.97 -0.38
C GLU A 3 -16.39 -13.78 0.93
N LEU A 4 -16.09 -12.52 1.25
CA LEU A 4 -15.50 -12.17 2.54
C LEU A 4 -16.56 -12.30 3.61
N SER A 5 -16.49 -13.38 4.38
CA SER A 5 -17.11 -13.47 5.69
C SER A 5 -16.03 -13.21 6.74
N SER A 6 -16.40 -12.65 7.88
CA SER A 6 -15.49 -12.41 9.02
C SER A 6 -14.79 -13.67 9.56
N GLU A 7 -14.98 -14.81 8.93
CA GLU A 7 -14.50 -16.12 9.35
C GLU A 7 -13.47 -16.76 8.39
N VAL A 8 -13.11 -16.10 7.27
CA VAL A 8 -12.08 -16.65 6.37
C VAL A 8 -10.73 -16.11 6.79
N PRO A 9 -9.86 -16.93 7.37
CA PRO A 9 -8.53 -16.50 7.71
C PRO A 9 -7.73 -16.33 6.41
N PHE A 10 -7.50 -15.11 5.99
CA PHE A 10 -6.43 -14.83 5.06
C PHE A 10 -5.10 -15.04 5.78
N LEU A 11 -4.12 -15.55 5.05
CA LEU A 11 -2.81 -15.82 5.60
C LEU A 11 -1.78 -15.02 4.80
N TRP A 12 -0.78 -14.52 5.50
CA TRP A 12 0.47 -14.11 4.91
C TRP A 12 1.42 -15.30 4.87
N ARG A 13 2.13 -15.46 3.78
CA ARG A 13 3.25 -16.39 3.66
C ARG A 13 4.51 -15.59 3.40
N LEU A 14 5.47 -15.75 4.29
CA LEU A 14 6.82 -15.23 4.15
C LEU A 14 7.70 -16.34 3.56
N SER A 15 8.41 -16.07 2.49
CA SER A 15 9.38 -17.01 1.95
C SER A 15 10.54 -17.24 2.92
N ALA A 16 11.30 -18.30 2.72
CA ALA A 16 12.58 -18.42 3.39
C ALA A 16 13.46 -17.20 3.07
N GLU A 17 14.26 -16.78 4.06
CA GLU A 17 15.17 -15.65 3.93
C GLU A 17 16.13 -15.86 2.74
N ARG A 18 16.18 -14.87 1.87
CA ARG A 18 17.10 -14.83 0.73
C ARG A 18 18.49 -14.41 1.18
N SER A 19 19.48 -14.53 0.30
CA SER A 19 20.87 -14.15 0.58
C SER A 19 21.06 -12.66 0.89
N ASP A 20 20.11 -11.82 0.52
CA ASP A 20 20.07 -10.39 0.77
C ASP A 20 19.41 -10.00 2.11
N GLY A 21 18.93 -10.98 2.89
CA GLY A 21 18.28 -10.75 4.20
C GLY A 21 16.80 -10.42 4.10
N TYR A 22 16.19 -10.54 2.91
CA TYR A 22 14.77 -10.27 2.68
C TYR A 22 13.97 -11.54 2.43
N CYS A 23 12.70 -11.48 2.83
CA CYS A 23 11.68 -12.48 2.55
C CYS A 23 10.64 -11.86 1.62
N SER A 24 10.19 -12.59 0.60
CA SER A 24 9.03 -12.17 -0.19
C SER A 24 7.75 -12.45 0.58
N VAL A 25 6.79 -11.54 0.48
CA VAL A 25 5.47 -11.65 1.11
C VAL A 25 4.47 -12.09 0.06
N SER A 26 3.60 -13.04 0.39
CA SER A 26 2.46 -13.43 -0.44
C SER A 26 1.22 -13.65 0.41
N MET A 27 0.06 -13.34 -0.15
CA MET A 27 -1.22 -13.64 0.47
C MET A 27 -1.67 -15.05 0.07
N VAL A 28 -2.15 -15.82 1.04
CA VAL A 28 -2.70 -17.16 0.82
C VAL A 28 -4.16 -17.20 1.26
N VAL A 29 -5.00 -17.67 0.37
CA VAL A 29 -6.40 -17.99 0.69
C VAL A 29 -6.52 -19.51 0.79
N PRO A 30 -6.67 -20.04 2.01
CA PRO A 30 -6.78 -21.49 2.20
C PRO A 30 -8.07 -22.00 1.57
N CYS A 31 -7.96 -23.10 0.83
CA CYS A 31 -9.11 -23.81 0.32
C CYS A 31 -9.66 -24.78 1.38
N PRO A 32 -11.00 -25.03 1.39
CA PRO A 32 -11.57 -26.03 2.28
C PRO A 32 -10.90 -27.41 2.10
N PRO A 33 -10.64 -28.16 3.19
CA PRO A 33 -9.87 -29.40 3.16
C PRO A 33 -10.49 -30.50 2.31
N ASP A 34 -11.78 -30.42 1.99
CA ASP A 34 -12.51 -31.39 1.17
C ASP A 34 -12.37 -31.14 -0.34
N THR A 35 -11.72 -30.07 -0.75
CA THR A 35 -11.51 -29.75 -2.15
C THR A 35 -10.11 -30.20 -2.60
N LYS A 36 -10.01 -30.85 -3.76
CA LYS A 36 -8.71 -31.15 -4.41
C LYS A 36 -8.04 -29.90 -5.00
N VAL A 37 -8.56 -28.73 -4.67
CA VAL A 37 -8.07 -27.42 -5.13
C VAL A 37 -6.95 -26.99 -4.18
N ARG A 38 -5.84 -26.53 -4.74
CA ARG A 38 -4.73 -25.96 -3.94
C ARG A 38 -5.13 -24.58 -3.43
N ASP A 39 -4.54 -24.17 -2.33
CA ASP A 39 -4.65 -22.81 -1.83
C ASP A 39 -4.33 -21.80 -2.93
N LEU A 40 -5.10 -20.73 -2.98
CA LEU A 40 -4.81 -19.63 -3.88
C LEU A 40 -3.72 -18.76 -3.26
N THR A 41 -2.62 -18.58 -3.98
CA THR A 41 -1.52 -17.71 -3.56
C THR A 41 -1.46 -16.51 -4.49
N ILE A 42 -1.38 -15.31 -3.90
CA ILE A 42 -1.20 -14.05 -4.59
C ILE A 42 0.15 -13.49 -4.15
N GLU A 43 1.09 -13.44 -5.08
CA GLU A 43 2.40 -12.83 -4.85
C GLU A 43 2.23 -11.31 -4.74
N THR A 44 2.97 -10.70 -3.80
CA THR A 44 3.04 -9.25 -3.67
C THR A 44 4.42 -8.73 -4.10
N ASP A 45 4.51 -7.44 -4.40
CA ASP A 45 5.77 -6.77 -4.70
C ASP A 45 6.55 -6.40 -3.42
N VAL A 46 5.99 -6.73 -2.25
CA VAL A 46 6.52 -6.35 -0.95
C VAL A 46 7.57 -7.33 -0.46
N GLN A 47 8.63 -6.78 0.10
CA GLN A 47 9.70 -7.52 0.76
C GLN A 47 9.75 -7.15 2.23
N SER A 48 9.83 -8.15 3.12
CA SER A 48 10.01 -7.97 4.55
C SER A 48 11.46 -8.18 4.93
N LEU A 49 11.98 -7.34 5.83
CA LEU A 49 13.25 -7.62 6.49
C LEU A 49 13.07 -8.76 7.48
N SER A 50 13.93 -9.76 7.43
CA SER A 50 13.97 -10.80 8.46
C SER A 50 14.31 -10.17 9.81
N SER A 51 13.37 -10.23 10.76
CA SER A 51 13.52 -9.59 12.09
C SER A 51 14.39 -10.38 13.05
N ASP A 52 14.74 -11.63 12.72
CA ASP A 52 15.46 -12.52 13.63
C ASP A 52 16.90 -12.76 13.20
N SER A 53 17.81 -12.63 14.18
CA SER A 53 19.23 -12.97 14.07
C SER A 53 19.48 -14.47 13.81
N THR A 54 18.45 -15.30 13.89
CA THR A 54 18.45 -16.70 13.49
C THR A 54 17.76 -16.78 12.14
N ARG A 55 18.55 -16.92 11.05
CA ARG A 55 18.05 -17.10 9.68
C ARG A 55 16.88 -18.09 9.68
N SER A 56 15.70 -17.62 9.33
CA SER A 56 14.57 -18.49 9.09
C SER A 56 14.84 -19.32 7.82
N VAL A 57 15.19 -20.58 8.01
CA VAL A 57 15.49 -21.52 6.92
C VAL A 57 14.20 -22.03 6.26
N SER A 58 13.04 -21.73 6.85
CA SER A 58 11.74 -22.24 6.41
C SER A 58 10.76 -21.10 6.12
N GLU A 59 9.83 -21.39 5.23
CA GLU A 59 8.66 -20.53 5.03
C GLU A 59 7.88 -20.39 6.34
N GLU A 60 7.38 -19.18 6.59
CA GLU A 60 6.53 -18.85 7.73
C GLU A 60 5.13 -18.45 7.23
N THR A 61 4.11 -18.84 7.96
CA THR A 61 2.73 -18.50 7.66
C THR A 61 2.12 -17.81 8.87
N LEU A 62 1.55 -16.61 8.65
CA LEU A 62 0.93 -15.76 9.66
C LEU A 62 -0.54 -15.53 9.30
N GLU A 63 -1.43 -15.54 10.27
CA GLU A 63 -2.80 -15.11 10.06
C GLU A 63 -2.87 -13.58 9.90
N TRP A 64 -3.78 -13.08 9.05
CA TRP A 64 -4.08 -11.67 9.01
C TRP A 64 -4.56 -11.20 10.37
N ASN A 65 -4.00 -10.12 10.86
CA ASN A 65 -4.44 -9.49 12.08
C ASN A 65 -5.65 -8.57 11.81
N GLN A 66 -6.20 -7.97 12.86
CA GLN A 66 -7.37 -7.09 12.73
C GLN A 66 -7.05 -5.84 11.92
N GLU A 67 -5.83 -5.32 12.00
CA GLU A 67 -5.39 -4.12 11.28
C GLU A 67 -5.32 -4.37 9.78
N ASP A 68 -4.79 -5.54 9.37
CA ASP A 68 -4.78 -5.99 7.97
C ASP A 68 -6.20 -6.05 7.39
N VAL A 69 -7.12 -6.67 8.13
CA VAL A 69 -8.53 -6.82 7.72
C VAL A 69 -9.21 -5.46 7.63
N ASP A 70 -9.03 -4.60 8.62
CA ASP A 70 -9.67 -3.28 8.66
C ASP A 70 -9.17 -2.38 7.52
N LEU A 71 -7.85 -2.36 7.26
CA LEU A 71 -7.28 -1.61 6.17
C LEU A 71 -7.79 -2.13 4.81
N PHE A 72 -7.76 -3.45 4.61
CA PHE A 72 -8.27 -4.06 3.39
C PHE A 72 -9.73 -3.72 3.12
N LEU A 73 -10.60 -3.86 4.13
CA LEU A 73 -12.03 -3.53 4.00
C LEU A 73 -12.26 -2.05 3.72
N ARG A 74 -11.50 -1.15 4.34
CA ARG A 74 -11.58 0.30 4.07
C ARG A 74 -11.25 0.61 2.62
N LEU A 75 -10.16 0.03 2.09
CA LEU A 75 -9.73 0.25 0.71
C LEU A 75 -10.73 -0.33 -0.30
N ILE A 76 -11.23 -1.55 -0.09
CA ILE A 76 -12.26 -2.16 -0.94
C ILE A 76 -13.55 -1.36 -0.93
N ASN A 77 -14.03 -0.92 0.24
CA ASN A 77 -15.25 -0.12 0.35
C ASN A 77 -15.11 1.24 -0.34
N ARG A 78 -13.96 1.90 -0.20
CA ARG A 78 -13.67 3.17 -0.88
C ARG A 78 -13.75 3.01 -2.39
N ARG A 79 -13.12 1.97 -2.94
CA ARG A 79 -13.20 1.63 -4.37
C ARG A 79 -14.64 1.40 -4.83
N GLN A 80 -15.46 0.66 -4.06
CA GLN A 80 -16.85 0.43 -4.40
C GLN A 80 -17.67 1.72 -4.48
N LEU A 81 -17.41 2.69 -3.60
CA LEU A 81 -18.06 4.00 -3.62
C LEU A 81 -17.66 4.80 -4.88
N GLU A 82 -16.39 4.75 -5.29
CA GLU A 82 -15.91 5.43 -6.50
C GLU A 82 -16.58 4.91 -7.77
N VAL A 83 -16.87 3.61 -7.85
CA VAL A 83 -17.58 2.98 -8.97
C VAL A 83 -19.10 2.97 -8.82
N ASN A 84 -19.65 3.69 -7.82
CA ASN A 84 -21.10 3.76 -7.52
C ASN A 84 -21.77 2.39 -7.34
N GLN A 85 -21.06 1.42 -6.81
CA GLN A 85 -21.64 0.14 -6.44
C GLN A 85 -22.33 0.24 -5.07
N PRO A 86 -23.51 -0.35 -4.90
CA PRO A 86 -24.16 -0.37 -3.59
C PRO A 86 -23.31 -1.17 -2.61
N LEU A 87 -23.12 -0.62 -1.40
CA LEU A 87 -22.48 -1.34 -0.30
C LEU A 87 -23.31 -2.60 -0.01
N ALA A 88 -22.75 -3.76 -0.29
CA ALA A 88 -23.36 -5.03 0.02
C ALA A 88 -23.03 -5.41 1.47
N GLU A 89 -23.95 -6.11 2.16
CA GLU A 89 -23.67 -6.69 3.49
C GLU A 89 -22.51 -7.69 3.47
N THR A 90 -22.22 -8.25 2.30
CA THR A 90 -21.07 -9.13 2.03
C THR A 90 -20.24 -8.55 0.90
N VAL A 91 -18.96 -8.32 1.17
CA VAL A 91 -18.01 -7.85 0.17
C VAL A 91 -17.54 -9.04 -0.68
N ARG A 92 -17.91 -9.04 -1.95
CA ARG A 92 -17.41 -10.03 -2.91
C ARG A 92 -16.19 -9.47 -3.61
N VAL A 93 -15.07 -10.16 -3.44
CA VAL A 93 -13.79 -9.74 -3.99
C VAL A 93 -13.35 -10.69 -5.09
N ASP A 94 -12.98 -10.13 -6.23
CA ASP A 94 -12.30 -10.86 -7.29
C ASP A 94 -10.79 -10.67 -7.14
N LEU A 95 -10.14 -11.68 -6.57
CA LEU A 95 -8.69 -11.66 -6.32
C LEU A 95 -7.83 -11.72 -7.60
N THR A 96 -8.45 -11.83 -8.78
CA THR A 96 -7.76 -11.73 -10.07
C THR A 96 -7.82 -10.32 -10.66
N ASP A 97 -8.59 -9.43 -10.04
CA ASP A 97 -8.69 -8.02 -10.43
C ASP A 97 -7.41 -7.27 -10.05
N PRO A 98 -6.71 -6.63 -10.99
CA PRO A 98 -5.47 -5.91 -10.73
C PRO A 98 -5.59 -4.85 -9.63
N GLU A 99 -6.73 -4.18 -9.51
CA GLU A 99 -6.94 -3.17 -8.46
C GLU A 99 -7.08 -3.81 -7.07
N VAL A 100 -7.63 -5.01 -6.99
CA VAL A 100 -7.67 -5.77 -5.73
C VAL A 100 -6.28 -6.26 -5.36
N VAL A 101 -5.49 -6.72 -6.34
CA VAL A 101 -4.09 -7.08 -6.12
C VAL A 101 -3.29 -5.88 -5.63
N GLU A 102 -3.55 -4.69 -6.17
CA GLU A 102 -2.94 -3.45 -5.69
C GLU A 102 -3.28 -3.17 -4.21
N ILE A 103 -4.54 -3.34 -3.81
CA ILE A 103 -4.95 -3.20 -2.42
C ILE A 103 -4.22 -4.23 -1.53
N ILE A 104 -4.05 -5.46 -1.99
CA ILE A 104 -3.29 -6.48 -1.26
C ILE A 104 -1.82 -6.07 -1.09
N ASN A 105 -1.20 -5.48 -2.11
CA ASN A 105 0.15 -4.93 -2.01
C ASN A 105 0.24 -3.82 -0.95
N VAL A 106 -0.75 -2.92 -0.90
CA VAL A 106 -0.79 -1.85 0.11
C VAL A 106 -0.91 -2.43 1.53
N VAL A 107 -1.78 -3.43 1.74
CA VAL A 107 -1.93 -4.09 3.05
C VAL A 107 -0.65 -4.83 3.43
N ALA A 108 -0.02 -5.54 2.49
CA ALA A 108 1.26 -6.19 2.71
C ALA A 108 2.37 -5.19 3.07
N ALA A 109 2.42 -4.05 2.38
CA ALA A 109 3.39 -2.99 2.67
C ALA A 109 3.18 -2.42 4.07
N ALA A 110 1.94 -2.17 4.48
CA ALA A 110 1.61 -1.67 5.82
C ALA A 110 2.03 -2.66 6.91
N GLY A 111 1.85 -3.97 6.69
CA GLY A 111 2.16 -5.01 7.68
C GLY A 111 3.65 -5.40 7.74
N PHE A 112 4.39 -5.31 6.64
CA PHE A 112 5.74 -5.87 6.53
C PHE A 112 6.80 -4.89 6.04
N GLY A 113 6.41 -3.74 5.51
CA GLY A 113 7.34 -2.74 5.01
C GLY A 113 8.10 -2.03 6.12
N VAL A 114 9.24 -1.46 5.76
CA VAL A 114 10.00 -0.58 6.65
C VAL A 114 9.77 0.86 6.23
N ALA A 115 9.32 1.70 7.15
CA ALA A 115 9.08 3.09 6.86
C ALA A 115 10.41 3.86 6.70
N PHE A 116 10.59 4.49 5.55
CA PHE A 116 11.72 5.38 5.30
C PHE A 116 11.41 6.77 5.87
N THR A 117 12.38 7.33 6.57
CA THR A 117 12.37 8.72 7.03
C THR A 117 13.30 9.52 6.13
N SER A 118 12.82 9.98 4.99
CA SER A 118 13.68 10.75 4.09
C SER A 118 13.17 12.17 3.93
N TYR A 119 13.70 13.07 4.75
CA TYR A 119 13.45 14.50 4.60
C TYR A 119 14.03 15.05 3.28
N GLY A 120 15.03 14.41 2.71
CA GLY A 120 15.64 14.81 1.43
C GLY A 120 14.73 14.58 0.22
N LEU A 121 13.72 13.72 0.33
CA LEU A 121 12.78 13.44 -0.75
C LEU A 121 11.60 14.41 -0.79
N LEU A 122 11.31 15.09 0.32
CA LEU A 122 10.16 15.99 0.42
C LEU A 122 10.52 17.41 -0.01
N GLN A 123 9.64 18.02 -0.76
CA GLN A 123 9.67 19.46 -1.03
C GLN A 123 8.53 20.14 -0.27
N HIS A 124 8.89 20.97 0.72
CA HIS A 124 7.89 21.78 1.38
C HIS A 124 7.32 22.83 0.42
N ALA A 125 6.02 22.83 0.27
CA ALA A 125 5.35 23.84 -0.55
C ALA A 125 5.53 25.22 0.07
N SER A 126 6.11 26.15 -0.68
CA SER A 126 6.17 27.57 -0.29
C SER A 126 4.79 28.20 -0.47
N GLY A 127 3.96 28.17 0.56
CA GLY A 127 2.63 28.77 0.56
C GLY A 127 1.65 28.03 1.48
N SER A 128 0.55 28.71 1.85
CA SER A 128 -0.54 28.08 2.58
C SER A 128 -1.33 27.20 1.61
N LEU A 129 -1.12 25.89 1.65
CA LEU A 129 -1.97 24.93 0.95
C LEU A 129 -3.26 24.69 1.74
N PRO A 130 -4.37 24.38 1.05
CA PRO A 130 -5.61 24.02 1.73
C PRO A 130 -5.38 22.79 2.61
N VAL A 131 -5.92 22.86 3.84
CA VAL A 131 -5.89 21.72 4.76
C VAL A 131 -6.70 20.59 4.16
N TYR A 132 -6.09 19.44 4.00
CA TYR A 132 -6.75 18.21 3.58
C TYR A 132 -7.10 17.38 4.82
N GLN A 133 -8.35 16.95 4.92
CA GLN A 133 -8.80 16.03 5.96
C GLN A 133 -8.69 14.60 5.43
N PHE A 134 -7.98 13.77 6.14
CA PHE A 134 -7.72 12.38 5.78
C PHE A 134 -7.81 11.48 7.00
N ASP A 135 -7.96 10.22 6.77
CA ASP A 135 -7.92 9.13 7.74
C ASP A 135 -7.17 7.94 7.13
N VAL A 136 -6.95 6.89 7.92
CA VAL A 136 -6.36 5.64 7.44
C VAL A 136 -7.18 5.09 6.27
N GLY A 137 -6.49 4.68 5.19
CA GLY A 137 -7.06 4.28 3.91
C GLY A 137 -7.34 5.44 2.96
N SER A 138 -7.06 6.70 3.32
CA SER A 138 -7.21 7.83 2.40
C SER A 138 -6.17 7.83 1.30
N LEU A 139 -6.62 8.02 0.04
CA LEU A 139 -5.74 8.42 -1.04
C LEU A 139 -5.27 9.86 -0.80
N ALA A 140 -3.99 10.11 -0.97
CA ALA A 140 -3.37 11.41 -0.75
C ALA A 140 -2.27 11.68 -1.77
N SER A 141 -1.72 12.87 -1.75
CA SER A 141 -0.53 13.26 -2.51
C SER A 141 0.55 13.78 -1.59
N ILE A 142 1.79 13.55 -1.93
CA ILE A 142 2.98 14.10 -1.28
C ILE A 142 3.79 14.87 -2.30
N ASN A 143 4.30 16.04 -1.91
CA ASN A 143 5.19 16.84 -2.76
C ASN A 143 6.64 16.36 -2.58
N THR A 144 7.18 15.71 -3.59
CA THR A 144 8.55 15.18 -3.59
C THR A 144 9.46 15.96 -4.52
N VAL A 145 10.77 15.70 -4.46
CA VAL A 145 11.76 16.28 -5.39
C VAL A 145 11.48 15.92 -6.85
N ASP A 146 10.73 14.85 -7.09
CA ASP A 146 10.26 14.42 -8.41
C ASP A 146 8.80 14.88 -8.69
N GLY A 147 8.29 15.78 -7.86
CA GLY A 147 6.95 16.36 -7.94
C GLY A 147 5.92 15.66 -7.08
N PHE A 148 4.64 15.93 -7.35
CA PHE A 148 3.56 15.32 -6.58
C PHE A 148 3.40 13.86 -6.93
N LYS A 149 3.36 13.01 -5.90
CA LYS A 149 3.21 11.56 -6.00
C LYS A 149 2.00 11.10 -5.21
N SER A 150 1.33 10.08 -5.73
CA SER A 150 0.17 9.46 -5.06
C SER A 150 0.63 8.51 -3.97
N CYS A 151 -0.09 8.51 -2.85
CA CYS A 151 0.13 7.58 -1.75
C CYS A 151 -1.19 7.22 -1.05
N ILE A 152 -1.18 6.18 -0.25
CA ILE A 152 -2.29 5.80 0.65
C ILE A 152 -1.81 5.94 2.09
N VAL A 153 -2.58 6.65 2.91
CA VAL A 153 -2.34 6.75 4.36
C VAL A 153 -2.67 5.41 5.01
N VAL A 154 -1.72 4.81 5.72
CA VAL A 154 -1.90 3.49 6.36
C VAL A 154 -1.82 3.54 7.87
N ASP A 155 -1.17 4.55 8.43
CA ASP A 155 -1.13 4.76 9.88
C ASP A 155 -1.01 6.26 10.22
N ILE A 156 -1.55 6.65 11.38
CA ILE A 156 -1.53 8.02 11.89
C ILE A 156 -1.23 7.96 13.39
N ASP A 157 -0.09 8.52 13.78
CA ASP A 157 0.32 8.65 15.19
C ASP A 157 0.65 10.12 15.49
N ASP A 158 -0.28 10.80 16.16
CA ASP A 158 -0.23 12.25 16.40
C ASP A 158 0.06 13.06 15.11
N ASP A 159 1.23 13.67 15.02
CA ASP A 159 1.69 14.46 13.85
C ASP A 159 2.36 13.60 12.76
N ASP A 160 2.67 12.36 13.07
CA ASP A 160 3.34 11.44 12.15
C ASP A 160 2.32 10.63 11.35
N VAL A 161 2.59 10.48 10.07
CA VAL A 161 1.73 9.76 9.13
C VAL A 161 2.59 8.79 8.33
N VAL A 162 2.19 7.53 8.30
CA VAL A 162 2.81 6.52 7.45
C VAL A 162 1.99 6.36 6.19
N CYS A 163 2.66 6.48 5.05
CA CYS A 163 2.05 6.34 3.73
C CYS A 163 2.71 5.22 2.92
N VAL A 164 1.92 4.46 2.20
CA VAL A 164 2.39 3.56 1.13
C VAL A 164 2.43 4.34 -0.17
N MET A 165 3.58 4.36 -0.84
CA MET A 165 3.74 5.03 -2.13
C MET A 165 3.08 4.22 -3.24
N LEU A 166 2.34 4.87 -4.13
CA LEU A 166 1.72 4.24 -5.31
C LEU A 166 2.54 4.45 -6.59
N GLU A 167 3.61 5.22 -6.51
CA GLU A 167 4.48 5.59 -7.62
C GLU A 167 5.93 5.65 -7.14
N ASP A 168 6.86 5.35 -8.04
CA ASP A 168 8.29 5.53 -7.76
C ASP A 168 8.63 7.02 -7.62
N VAL A 169 9.59 7.32 -6.74
CA VAL A 169 10.21 8.64 -6.62
C VAL A 169 11.63 8.56 -7.14
N GLU A 170 11.87 9.18 -8.29
CA GLU A 170 13.20 9.25 -8.87
C GLU A 170 14.00 10.42 -8.27
N VAL A 171 15.09 10.10 -7.60
CA VAL A 171 16.02 11.12 -7.11
C VAL A 171 17.15 11.29 -8.11
N ARG A 172 17.27 12.49 -8.67
CA ARG A 172 18.37 12.85 -9.60
C ARG A 172 19.63 13.27 -8.83
N SER A 173 20.07 12.47 -7.86
CA SER A 173 21.31 12.73 -7.13
C SER A 173 22.23 11.52 -7.18
N ASP A 174 23.54 11.79 -7.19
CA ASP A 174 24.60 10.76 -7.17
C ASP A 174 24.67 9.99 -5.82
N ILE A 175 23.68 10.15 -4.96
CA ILE A 175 23.61 9.50 -3.64
C ILE A 175 22.69 8.29 -3.78
N GLU A 176 23.30 7.13 -3.79
CA GLU A 176 22.70 5.80 -4.05
C GLU A 176 21.58 5.36 -3.08
N HIS A 177 21.17 6.16 -2.10
CA HIS A 177 20.28 5.71 -1.01
C HIS A 177 18.89 6.38 -0.96
N ASP A 178 18.56 7.25 -1.90
CA ASP A 178 17.32 8.02 -1.85
C ASP A 178 16.31 7.63 -2.95
N HIS A 179 16.23 6.36 -3.31
CA HIS A 179 15.20 5.85 -4.21
C HIS A 179 14.04 5.26 -3.41
N LEU A 180 12.83 5.77 -3.62
CA LEU A 180 11.62 5.17 -3.11
C LEU A 180 10.90 4.47 -4.26
N SER A 181 10.64 3.20 -4.07
CA SER A 181 9.87 2.40 -5.01
C SER A 181 8.39 2.43 -4.68
N ARG A 182 7.57 2.10 -5.65
CA ARG A 182 6.17 1.78 -5.42
C ARG A 182 6.05 0.73 -4.30
N HIS A 183 5.07 0.88 -3.44
CA HIS A 183 4.80 0.10 -2.24
C HIS A 183 5.81 0.26 -1.09
N ASP A 184 6.81 1.13 -1.21
CA ASP A 184 7.61 1.50 -0.06
C ASP A 184 6.80 2.37 0.91
N LEU A 185 7.13 2.27 2.20
CA LEU A 185 6.53 3.10 3.24
C LEU A 185 7.33 4.38 3.43
N LEU A 186 6.63 5.50 3.54
CA LEU A 186 7.22 6.80 3.85
C LEU A 186 6.57 7.39 5.11
N LEU A 187 7.41 7.74 6.09
CA LEU A 187 6.99 8.48 7.27
C LEU A 187 7.10 9.98 7.00
N VAL A 188 5.99 10.68 7.13
CA VAL A 188 5.88 12.12 6.88
C VAL A 188 5.11 12.81 8.00
N LYS A 189 5.08 14.14 8.00
CA LYS A 189 4.21 14.91 8.90
C LYS A 189 2.83 15.14 8.28
N GLN A 190 1.80 15.31 9.11
CA GLN A 190 0.44 15.63 8.64
C GLN A 190 0.41 16.82 7.67
N ILE A 191 1.28 17.81 7.88
CA ILE A 191 1.36 19.01 7.03
C ILE A 191 1.84 18.71 5.61
N ASP A 192 2.54 17.59 5.40
CA ASP A 192 3.05 17.16 4.08
C ASP A 192 2.01 16.40 3.27
N ILE A 193 0.88 16.02 3.90
CA ILE A 193 -0.22 15.30 3.25
C ILE A 193 -1.12 16.28 2.53
N LEU A 194 -1.27 16.08 1.22
CA LEU A 194 -2.01 16.94 0.32
C LEU A 194 -3.19 16.20 -0.31
N HIS A 195 -4.15 16.97 -0.82
CA HIS A 195 -5.28 16.43 -1.56
C HIS A 195 -4.81 15.61 -2.78
N PRO A 196 -5.42 14.45 -3.09
CA PRO A 196 -5.00 13.58 -4.19
C PRO A 196 -4.98 14.26 -5.57
N ASP A 197 -5.81 15.25 -5.80
CA ASP A 197 -5.84 16.04 -7.05
C ASP A 197 -4.48 16.67 -7.43
N PHE A 198 -3.57 16.84 -6.49
CA PHE A 198 -2.24 17.40 -6.79
C PHE A 198 -1.42 16.43 -7.64
N ALA A 199 -1.50 15.13 -7.42
CA ALA A 199 -0.85 14.12 -8.25
C ALA A 199 -1.60 13.90 -9.57
N GLU A 200 -2.94 13.87 -9.55
CA GLU A 200 -3.77 13.60 -10.74
C GLU A 200 -3.68 14.69 -11.83
N ARG A 201 -3.43 15.96 -11.44
CA ARG A 201 -3.34 17.07 -12.41
C ARG A 201 -2.23 16.92 -13.43
N ARG A 202 -1.20 16.11 -13.16
CA ARG A 202 -0.12 15.81 -14.13
C ARG A 202 -0.54 14.86 -15.23
N CYS A 203 -1.51 13.99 -15.00
CA CYS A 203 -1.97 13.01 -16.00
C CYS A 203 -2.92 13.60 -17.05
N ARG A 204 -3.41 14.83 -16.89
CA ARG A 204 -4.23 15.48 -17.93
C ARG A 204 -3.32 16.20 -18.91
N PRO A 205 -3.22 15.74 -20.19
CA PRO A 205 -2.54 16.51 -21.20
C PRO A 205 -3.23 17.86 -21.31
N THR A 206 -2.47 18.94 -21.12
CA THR A 206 -2.93 20.32 -21.30
C THR A 206 -3.61 20.41 -22.66
N GLY A 207 -4.95 20.49 -22.66
CA GLY A 207 -5.73 20.67 -23.88
C GLY A 207 -5.20 21.86 -24.65
N ARG A 208 -4.99 21.67 -25.94
CA ARG A 208 -4.61 22.75 -26.89
C ARG A 208 -5.57 23.92 -26.72
N PRO A 209 -5.06 25.15 -26.67
CA PRO A 209 -5.93 26.31 -26.78
C PRO A 209 -6.62 26.26 -28.14
N LEU A 210 -7.94 26.28 -28.12
CA LEU A 210 -8.75 26.50 -29.31
C LEU A 210 -8.49 27.94 -29.78
N HIS A 211 -7.93 28.08 -30.96
CA HIS A 211 -7.90 29.32 -31.71
C HIS A 211 -9.25 29.54 -32.37
#